data_7d1e4ebbab4df1951a449baf8ec28b09
#
_entry.id   7d1e4ebbab4df1951a449baf8ec28b09
#
_cell.length_a   1.000
_cell.length_b   1.000
_cell.length_c   1.000
_cell.angle_alpha   90.00
_cell.angle_beta   90.00
_cell.angle_gamma   90.00
#
_symmetry.space_group_name_H-M   'P 1'
#
loop_
_entity.id
_entity.type
_entity.pdbx_description
1 polymer ?
#
loop_
_entity_poly.entity_id
_entity_poly.type
_entity_poly.pdbx_seq_one_letter_code
_entity_poly.pdbx_strand_id
1 'polypeptide(L)'
;LGVNPTYARTCLEGGTSMGIHESQSRFFENTVGRSRAFMGPLLEVLRRHAPEVYGNVDEDTLYRAVNIAQPSLIRTEADELTYPLHVMVRYEIERMLFAGEATAKDIPALWNRFMDEYLGIPVPDDTRGCLQDTHWSGGSFGYFPTYALGSAYDAMFVPAMCRDGVDLTGACASGDLTPVRAWLGEHIWQWGRAKDAPELIKGACGMPFDARYYCSYLQDKFTTLYQL
;
A
#
# COMPACT_ATOMS: atom_id res chain seq x y z
N LEU A 1 -1.49 -15.73 -10.85
CA LEU A 1 -1.09 -15.34 -12.20
C LEU A 1 0.37 -14.84 -12.18
N GLY A 2 1.19 -15.19 -13.17
CA GLY A 2 2.58 -14.73 -13.29
C GLY A 2 3.65 -15.60 -12.63
N VAL A 3 3.30 -16.50 -11.73
CA VAL A 3 4.25 -17.48 -11.17
C VAL A 3 4.71 -18.43 -12.27
N ASN A 4 6.01 -18.79 -12.24
CA ASN A 4 6.58 -19.70 -13.22
C ASN A 4 5.78 -21.03 -13.25
N PRO A 5 5.29 -21.45 -14.43
CA PRO A 5 4.50 -22.68 -14.56
C PRO A 5 5.19 -23.94 -14.04
N THR A 6 6.52 -23.96 -13.95
CA THR A 6 7.26 -25.09 -13.38
C THR A 6 6.96 -25.31 -11.89
N TYR A 7 6.46 -24.31 -11.19
CA TYR A 7 6.06 -24.40 -9.79
C TYR A 7 4.62 -24.86 -9.58
N ALA A 8 3.84 -24.99 -10.66
CA ALA A 8 2.44 -25.42 -10.57
C ALA A 8 2.30 -26.75 -9.82
N ARG A 9 1.37 -26.81 -8.86
CA ARG A 9 1.11 -27.96 -7.98
C ARG A 9 2.27 -28.35 -7.08
N THR A 10 3.21 -27.44 -6.84
CA THR A 10 4.27 -27.63 -5.84
C THR A 10 4.08 -26.66 -4.66
N CYS A 11 4.84 -26.85 -3.58
CA CYS A 11 4.87 -25.91 -2.44
C CYS A 11 5.44 -24.53 -2.81
N LEU A 12 6.07 -24.39 -3.98
CA LEU A 12 6.61 -23.14 -4.49
C LEU A 12 5.59 -22.30 -5.28
N GLU A 13 4.41 -22.86 -5.56
CA GLU A 13 3.30 -22.12 -6.18
C GLU A 13 2.74 -21.05 -5.22
N GLY A 14 2.37 -19.88 -5.75
CA GLY A 14 1.87 -18.74 -4.96
C GLY A 14 2.97 -17.75 -4.61
N GLY A 15 2.62 -16.73 -3.83
CA GLY A 15 3.58 -15.69 -3.41
C GLY A 15 4.28 -16.02 -2.08
N THR A 16 5.47 -15.46 -1.88
CA THR A 16 6.35 -15.82 -0.76
C THR A 16 5.93 -15.22 0.59
N SER A 17 5.36 -14.02 0.61
CA SER A 17 4.93 -13.35 1.83
C SER A 17 3.75 -12.43 1.58
N MET A 18 2.97 -12.13 2.62
CA MET A 18 1.86 -11.19 2.52
C MET A 18 2.32 -9.76 2.26
N GLY A 19 3.53 -9.36 2.70
CA GLY A 19 4.13 -8.08 2.34
C GLY A 19 4.41 -7.95 0.85
N ILE A 20 4.90 -9.01 0.20
CA ILE A 20 5.09 -9.04 -1.26
C ILE A 20 3.74 -9.06 -1.99
N HIS A 21 2.73 -9.78 -1.50
CA HIS A 21 1.38 -9.72 -2.06
C HIS A 21 0.81 -8.31 -2.00
N GLU A 22 0.88 -7.68 -0.84
CA GLU A 22 0.37 -6.32 -0.63
C GLU A 22 1.17 -5.28 -1.42
N SER A 23 2.45 -5.51 -1.69
CA SER A 23 3.21 -4.61 -2.55
C SER A 23 2.63 -4.53 -3.96
N GLN A 24 2.01 -5.60 -4.45
CA GLN A 24 1.36 -5.60 -5.75
C GLN A 24 0.02 -4.85 -5.72
N SER A 25 -0.80 -5.06 -4.69
CA SER A 25 -2.06 -4.33 -4.52
C SER A 25 -1.80 -2.84 -4.34
N ARG A 26 -0.87 -2.47 -3.47
CA ARG A 26 -0.51 -1.05 -3.23
C ARG A 26 0.13 -0.39 -4.44
N PHE A 27 0.97 -1.09 -5.16
CA PHE A 27 1.55 -0.58 -6.41
C PHE A 27 0.46 -0.18 -7.41
N PHE A 28 -0.50 -1.07 -7.67
CA PHE A 28 -1.57 -0.74 -8.62
C PHE A 28 -2.58 0.25 -8.06
N GLU A 29 -2.84 0.26 -6.75
CA GLU A 29 -3.74 1.23 -6.11
C GLU A 29 -3.13 2.64 -6.08
N ASN A 30 -1.94 2.78 -5.48
CA ASN A 30 -1.36 4.07 -5.14
C ASN A 30 -0.40 4.58 -6.21
N THR A 31 0.59 3.76 -6.57
CA THR A 31 1.65 4.17 -7.49
C THR A 31 1.14 4.31 -8.92
N VAL A 32 0.20 3.48 -9.35
CA VAL A 32 -0.47 3.59 -10.65
C VAL A 32 -1.78 4.35 -10.52
N GLY A 33 -2.76 3.80 -9.80
CA GLY A 33 -4.15 4.24 -9.81
C GLY A 33 -4.38 5.65 -9.26
N ARG A 34 -3.52 6.10 -8.34
CA ARG A 34 -3.57 7.45 -7.76
C ARG A 34 -2.48 8.38 -8.32
N SER A 35 -1.73 7.94 -9.35
CA SER A 35 -0.74 8.80 -10.00
C SER A 35 -1.39 9.86 -10.86
N ARG A 36 -0.74 11.05 -10.96
CA ARG A 36 -1.22 12.12 -11.84
C ARG A 36 -1.30 11.68 -13.30
N ALA A 37 -0.34 10.89 -13.76
CA ALA A 37 -0.27 10.40 -15.13
C ALA A 37 -1.45 9.48 -15.51
N PHE A 38 -1.99 8.72 -14.55
CA PHE A 38 -3.10 7.80 -14.81
C PHE A 38 -4.48 8.48 -14.80
N MET A 39 -4.56 9.74 -14.38
CA MET A 39 -5.85 10.44 -14.29
C MET A 39 -6.54 10.60 -15.65
N GLY A 40 -5.80 10.84 -16.73
CA GLY A 40 -6.37 10.94 -18.09
C GLY A 40 -7.11 9.67 -18.51
N PRO A 41 -6.45 8.51 -18.62
CA PRO A 41 -7.10 7.23 -18.92
C PRO A 41 -8.24 6.87 -17.96
N LEU A 42 -8.06 7.11 -16.65
CA LEU A 42 -9.09 6.85 -15.66
C LEU A 42 -10.33 7.72 -15.90
N LEU A 43 -10.13 9.01 -16.12
CA LEU A 43 -11.22 9.97 -16.33
C LEU A 43 -12.00 9.68 -17.62
N GLU A 44 -11.33 9.22 -18.67
CA GLU A 44 -11.99 8.78 -19.89
C GLU A 44 -12.98 7.63 -19.61
N VAL A 45 -12.57 6.64 -18.83
CA VAL A 45 -13.43 5.51 -18.41
C VAL A 45 -14.59 6.01 -17.54
N LEU A 46 -14.30 6.85 -16.53
CA LEU A 46 -15.30 7.40 -15.62
C LEU A 46 -16.36 8.23 -16.37
N ARG A 47 -15.95 9.07 -17.31
CA ARG A 47 -16.88 9.86 -18.15
C ARG A 47 -17.79 9.00 -19.01
N ARG A 48 -17.27 7.84 -19.48
CA ARG A 48 -18.07 6.90 -20.28
C ARG A 48 -19.16 6.22 -19.43
N HIS A 49 -18.88 5.92 -18.17
CA HIS A 49 -19.78 5.16 -17.30
C HIS A 49 -20.68 6.03 -16.42
N ALA A 50 -20.26 7.27 -16.09
CA ALA A 50 -21.03 8.20 -15.28
C ALA A 50 -20.81 9.64 -15.75
N PRO A 51 -21.30 9.98 -16.98
CA PRO A 51 -21.07 11.28 -17.60
C PRO A 51 -21.70 12.44 -16.81
N GLU A 52 -22.80 12.20 -16.10
CA GLU A 52 -23.47 13.16 -15.24
C GLU A 52 -22.61 13.61 -14.06
N VAL A 53 -21.71 12.76 -13.58
CA VAL A 53 -20.79 13.06 -12.46
C VAL A 53 -19.46 13.62 -12.97
N TYR A 54 -18.88 12.95 -13.98
CA TYR A 54 -17.49 13.22 -14.39
C TYR A 54 -17.37 14.05 -15.67
N GLY A 55 -18.47 14.40 -16.32
CA GLY A 55 -18.43 15.11 -17.60
C GLY A 55 -17.64 16.42 -17.58
N ASN A 56 -17.75 17.19 -16.50
CA ASN A 56 -17.08 18.48 -16.31
C ASN A 56 -15.87 18.42 -15.35
N VAL A 57 -15.48 17.24 -14.87
CA VAL A 57 -14.31 17.06 -14.01
C VAL A 57 -13.06 17.06 -14.86
N ASP A 58 -12.03 17.81 -14.49
CA ASP A 58 -10.70 17.76 -15.10
C ASP A 58 -9.74 16.80 -14.32
N GLU A 59 -8.60 16.51 -14.93
CA GLU A 59 -7.61 15.60 -14.37
C GLU A 59 -7.02 16.11 -13.05
N ASP A 60 -6.82 17.43 -12.90
CA ASP A 60 -6.27 17.99 -11.67
C ASP A 60 -7.25 17.87 -10.51
N THR A 61 -8.51 18.15 -10.77
CA THR A 61 -9.61 17.97 -9.79
C THR A 61 -9.73 16.52 -9.36
N LEU A 62 -9.71 15.57 -10.31
CA LEU A 62 -9.73 14.14 -9.99
C LEU A 62 -8.50 13.72 -9.18
N TYR A 63 -7.30 14.14 -9.62
CA TYR A 63 -6.04 13.83 -8.91
C TYR A 63 -6.06 14.32 -7.46
N ARG A 64 -6.52 15.56 -7.23
CA ARG A 64 -6.66 16.11 -5.87
C ARG A 64 -7.68 15.35 -5.04
N ALA A 65 -8.83 15.02 -5.64
CA ALA A 65 -9.90 14.31 -4.94
C ALA A 65 -9.50 12.91 -4.47
N VAL A 66 -8.80 12.13 -5.32
CA VAL A 66 -8.39 10.76 -4.96
C VAL A 66 -7.16 10.70 -4.04
N ASN A 67 -6.49 11.84 -3.83
CA ASN A 67 -5.31 11.95 -2.97
C ASN A 67 -5.52 12.90 -1.77
N ILE A 68 -6.77 13.16 -1.37
CA ILE A 68 -7.03 13.91 -0.15
C ILE A 68 -6.38 13.16 1.02
N ALA A 69 -5.59 13.89 1.84
CA ALA A 69 -5.00 13.37 3.06
C ALA A 69 -5.63 14.05 4.27
N GLN A 70 -6.26 13.24 5.11
CA GLN A 70 -6.85 13.69 6.38
C GLN A 70 -6.95 12.53 7.36
N PRO A 71 -6.68 12.73 8.66
CA PRO A 71 -6.87 11.70 9.66
C PRO A 71 -8.31 11.19 9.67
N SER A 72 -8.48 9.87 9.76
CA SER A 72 -9.78 9.20 9.80
C SER A 72 -9.80 8.10 10.86
N LEU A 73 -10.98 7.61 11.23
CA LEU A 73 -11.11 6.56 12.25
C LEU A 73 -10.86 5.15 11.69
N ILE A 74 -11.25 4.92 10.44
CA ILE A 74 -11.33 3.56 9.86
C ILE A 74 -10.15 3.32 8.93
N ARG A 75 -9.33 2.33 9.26
CA ARG A 75 -8.11 1.98 8.49
C ARG A 75 -8.39 1.70 7.02
N THR A 76 -9.45 0.95 6.70
CA THR A 76 -9.78 0.57 5.32
C THR A 76 -10.25 1.75 4.46
N GLU A 77 -10.61 2.87 5.10
CA GLU A 77 -11.02 4.12 4.45
C GLU A 77 -9.93 5.20 4.51
N ALA A 78 -8.81 4.90 5.18
CA ALA A 78 -7.72 5.85 5.36
C ALA A 78 -7.03 6.17 4.02
N ASP A 79 -6.62 7.43 3.88
CA ASP A 79 -5.82 7.89 2.75
C ASP A 79 -4.40 7.30 2.77
N GLU A 80 -3.69 7.48 1.66
CA GLU A 80 -2.36 6.89 1.47
C GLU A 80 -1.31 7.42 2.48
N LEU A 81 -1.41 8.70 2.88
CA LEU A 81 -0.44 9.31 3.81
C LEU A 81 -0.65 8.83 5.24
N THR A 82 -1.91 8.73 5.70
CA THR A 82 -2.22 8.37 7.08
C THR A 82 -2.37 6.86 7.29
N TYR A 83 -2.54 6.07 6.22
CA TYR A 83 -2.69 4.61 6.30
C TYR A 83 -1.60 3.88 7.11
N PRO A 84 -0.30 4.15 6.94
CA PRO A 84 0.75 3.50 7.72
C PRO A 84 0.65 3.81 9.21
N LEU A 85 0.11 4.96 9.62
CA LEU A 85 -0.10 5.30 11.03
C LEU A 85 -1.15 4.38 11.66
N HIS A 86 -2.21 4.03 10.94
CA HIS A 86 -3.18 3.03 11.38
C HIS A 86 -2.53 1.64 11.58
N VAL A 87 -1.59 1.27 10.74
CA VAL A 87 -0.82 0.02 10.89
C VAL A 87 0.07 0.09 12.12
N MET A 88 0.72 1.23 12.38
CA MET A 88 1.57 1.44 13.55
C MET A 88 0.79 1.31 14.87
N VAL A 89 -0.43 1.86 14.97
CA VAL A 89 -1.32 1.67 16.14
C VAL A 89 -1.46 0.19 16.49
N ARG A 90 -1.73 -0.64 15.50
CA ARG A 90 -1.92 -2.09 15.69
C ARG A 90 -0.63 -2.81 16.02
N TYR A 91 0.45 -2.44 15.37
CA TYR A 91 1.77 -3.00 15.62
C TYR A 91 2.23 -2.75 17.07
N GLU A 92 2.08 -1.53 17.57
CA GLU A 92 2.48 -1.22 18.94
C GLU A 92 1.65 -1.99 19.97
N ILE A 93 0.35 -2.14 19.75
CA ILE A 93 -0.52 -2.95 20.61
C ILE A 93 -0.09 -4.42 20.59
N GLU A 94 0.11 -5.01 19.41
CA GLU A 94 0.59 -6.39 19.29
C GLU A 94 1.94 -6.57 19.98
N ARG A 95 2.88 -5.67 19.79
CA ARG A 95 4.19 -5.71 20.44
C ARG A 95 4.07 -5.73 21.96
N MET A 96 3.21 -4.88 22.55
CA MET A 96 2.96 -4.83 23.99
C MET A 96 2.29 -6.11 24.52
N LEU A 97 1.32 -6.66 23.77
CA LEU A 97 0.65 -7.90 24.13
C LEU A 97 1.64 -9.08 24.19
N PHE A 98 2.47 -9.25 23.16
CA PHE A 98 3.43 -10.34 23.08
C PHE A 98 4.64 -10.15 24.01
N ALA A 99 4.97 -8.93 24.39
CA ALA A 99 5.97 -8.66 25.43
C ALA A 99 5.44 -8.87 26.86
N GLY A 100 4.13 -9.11 27.03
CA GLY A 100 3.48 -9.19 28.34
C GLY A 100 3.35 -7.84 29.06
N GLU A 101 3.51 -6.74 28.35
CA GLU A 101 3.38 -5.37 28.86
C GLU A 101 1.90 -4.92 28.92
N ALA A 102 1.02 -5.62 28.23
CA ALA A 102 -0.42 -5.38 28.19
C ALA A 102 -1.22 -6.68 28.10
N THR A 103 -2.50 -6.58 28.42
CA THR A 103 -3.48 -7.67 28.30
C THR A 103 -4.59 -7.27 27.32
N ALA A 104 -5.44 -8.23 26.95
CA ALA A 104 -6.60 -7.95 26.09
C ALA A 104 -7.55 -6.88 26.67
N LYS A 105 -7.59 -6.72 27.99
CA LYS A 105 -8.43 -5.70 28.66
C LYS A 105 -7.91 -4.28 28.45
N ASP A 106 -6.62 -4.13 28.15
CA ASP A 106 -5.96 -2.85 27.97
C ASP A 106 -6.09 -2.33 26.53
N ILE A 107 -6.50 -3.20 25.57
CA ILE A 107 -6.55 -2.87 24.14
C ILE A 107 -7.37 -1.59 23.86
N PRO A 108 -8.60 -1.39 24.39
CA PRO A 108 -9.36 -0.18 24.08
C PRO A 108 -8.65 1.12 24.50
N ALA A 109 -8.05 1.11 25.69
CA ALA A 109 -7.32 2.28 26.19
C ALA A 109 -6.03 2.56 25.40
N LEU A 110 -5.27 1.50 25.06
CA LEU A 110 -4.07 1.61 24.22
C LEU A 110 -4.41 2.09 22.82
N TRP A 111 -5.50 1.59 22.24
CA TRP A 111 -5.98 2.01 20.95
C TRP A 111 -6.28 3.52 20.92
N ASN A 112 -7.09 3.98 21.88
CA ASN A 112 -7.46 5.39 21.97
C ASN A 112 -6.23 6.28 22.13
N ARG A 113 -5.26 5.86 22.96
CA ARG A 113 -3.99 6.58 23.16
C ARG A 113 -3.20 6.68 21.87
N PHE A 114 -2.99 5.57 21.14
CA PHE A 114 -2.18 5.60 19.92
C PHE A 114 -2.89 6.29 18.75
N MET A 115 -4.23 6.23 18.67
CA MET A 115 -4.99 7.00 17.67
C MET A 115 -4.85 8.51 17.92
N ASP A 116 -4.86 8.96 19.17
CA ASP A 116 -4.59 10.36 19.51
C ASP A 116 -3.12 10.75 19.23
N GLU A 117 -2.18 9.90 19.64
CA GLU A 117 -0.75 10.15 19.47
C GLU A 117 -0.31 10.23 18.00
N TYR A 118 -0.79 9.34 17.14
CA TYR A 118 -0.33 9.23 15.74
C TYR A 118 -1.22 9.95 14.74
N LEU A 119 -2.52 10.06 15.02
CA LEU A 119 -3.50 10.62 14.09
C LEU A 119 -4.17 11.90 14.64
N GLY A 120 -4.02 12.19 15.92
CA GLY A 120 -4.60 13.39 16.56
C GLY A 120 -6.12 13.38 16.61
N ILE A 121 -6.77 12.19 16.60
CA ILE A 121 -8.22 12.07 16.56
C ILE A 121 -8.77 11.25 17.75
N PRO A 122 -9.85 11.71 18.40
CA PRO A 122 -10.50 10.96 19.47
C PRO A 122 -11.32 9.78 18.89
N VAL A 123 -11.27 8.64 19.58
CA VAL A 123 -12.06 7.46 19.24
C VAL A 123 -13.34 7.47 20.06
N PRO A 124 -14.53 7.54 19.45
CA PRO A 124 -15.78 7.72 20.20
C PRO A 124 -16.35 6.44 20.82
N ASP A 125 -16.02 5.28 20.26
CA ASP A 125 -16.48 3.96 20.70
C ASP A 125 -15.58 2.83 20.15
N ASP A 126 -15.67 1.64 20.74
CA ASP A 126 -14.84 0.50 20.36
C ASP A 126 -15.18 -0.05 18.95
N THR A 127 -16.39 0.16 18.45
CA THR A 127 -16.81 -0.26 17.11
C THR A 127 -16.01 0.47 16.03
N ARG A 128 -15.82 1.78 16.22
CA ARG A 128 -14.96 2.61 15.36
C ARG A 128 -13.50 2.64 15.84
N GLY A 129 -13.23 1.97 16.96
CA GLY A 129 -11.92 1.77 17.55
C GLY A 129 -11.36 0.37 17.31
N CYS A 130 -11.01 -0.31 18.39
CA CYS A 130 -10.28 -1.58 18.36
C CYS A 130 -11.05 -2.77 17.77
N LEU A 131 -12.36 -2.65 17.58
CA LEU A 131 -13.21 -3.70 17.00
C LEU A 131 -13.44 -3.56 15.49
N GLN A 132 -12.85 -2.55 14.83
CA GLN A 132 -13.07 -2.31 13.39
C GLN A 132 -12.44 -3.37 12.49
N ASP A 133 -11.42 -4.09 12.95
CA ASP A 133 -10.73 -5.14 12.21
C ASP A 133 -11.02 -6.53 12.81
N THR A 134 -11.13 -7.54 11.96
CA THR A 134 -11.40 -8.93 12.37
C THR A 134 -10.13 -9.78 12.57
N HIS A 135 -8.95 -9.21 12.35
CA HIS A 135 -7.68 -9.93 12.38
C HIS A 135 -7.43 -10.62 13.72
N TRP A 136 -7.52 -9.90 14.82
CA TRP A 136 -7.25 -10.44 16.16
C TRP A 136 -8.29 -11.46 16.59
N SER A 137 -9.56 -11.23 16.31
CA SER A 137 -10.62 -12.20 16.60
C SER A 137 -10.49 -13.49 15.79
N GLY A 138 -9.87 -13.41 14.61
CA GLY A 138 -9.52 -14.55 13.77
C GLY A 138 -8.16 -15.18 14.08
N GLY A 139 -7.41 -14.65 15.07
CA GLY A 139 -6.09 -15.16 15.45
C GLY A 139 -4.95 -14.71 14.56
N SER A 140 -5.17 -13.72 13.69
CA SER A 140 -4.16 -13.22 12.74
C SER A 140 -3.29 -12.13 13.38
N PHE A 141 -2.43 -12.52 14.30
CA PHE A 141 -1.42 -11.65 14.89
C PHE A 141 -0.18 -11.53 14.01
N GLY A 142 0.50 -10.38 14.05
CA GLY A 142 1.67 -10.08 13.22
C GLY A 142 1.35 -9.83 11.75
N TYR A 143 0.07 -9.74 11.39
CA TYR A 143 -0.37 -9.56 10.01
C TYR A 143 -0.36 -8.09 9.58
N PHE A 144 -0.76 -7.15 10.43
CA PHE A 144 -0.88 -5.74 10.11
C PHE A 144 0.38 -5.08 9.54
N PRO A 145 1.60 -5.39 9.99
CA PRO A 145 2.81 -4.85 9.39
C PRO A 145 2.95 -5.12 7.90
N THR A 146 2.37 -6.23 7.38
CA THR A 146 2.46 -6.59 5.96
C THR A 146 1.88 -5.52 5.05
N TYR A 147 0.88 -4.78 5.50
CA TYR A 147 0.25 -3.69 4.76
C TYR A 147 1.20 -2.51 4.53
N ALA A 148 1.88 -2.05 5.59
CA ALA A 148 2.84 -0.95 5.48
C ALA A 148 4.11 -1.40 4.74
N LEU A 149 4.59 -2.63 5.00
CA LEU A 149 5.71 -3.22 4.28
C LEU A 149 5.41 -3.34 2.78
N GLY A 150 4.18 -3.68 2.39
CA GLY A 150 3.77 -3.70 0.99
C GLY A 150 3.99 -2.36 0.32
N SER A 151 3.49 -1.28 0.90
CA SER A 151 3.69 0.08 0.39
C SER A 151 5.17 0.50 0.37
N ALA A 152 5.94 0.07 1.37
CA ALA A 152 7.37 0.38 1.41
C ALA A 152 8.19 -0.41 0.38
N TYR A 153 7.77 -1.64 0.02
CA TYR A 153 8.38 -2.41 -1.04
C TYR A 153 8.07 -1.82 -2.42
N ASP A 154 6.80 -1.43 -2.67
CA ASP A 154 6.42 -0.86 -3.95
C ASP A 154 7.16 0.46 -4.25
N ALA A 155 7.40 1.29 -3.24
CA ALA A 155 8.18 2.51 -3.38
C ALA A 155 9.63 2.27 -3.83
N MET A 156 10.20 1.09 -3.55
CA MET A 156 11.52 0.70 -4.04
C MET A 156 11.49 0.19 -5.48
N PHE A 157 10.34 -0.34 -5.95
CA PHE A 157 10.23 -0.85 -7.32
C PHE A 157 10.29 0.27 -8.36
N VAL A 158 9.73 1.44 -8.08
CA VAL A 158 9.68 2.57 -9.03
C VAL A 158 11.07 3.00 -9.52
N PRO A 159 12.04 3.33 -8.64
CA PRO A 159 13.39 3.66 -9.10
C PRO A 159 14.12 2.48 -9.75
N ALA A 160 13.81 1.24 -9.36
CA ALA A 160 14.36 0.05 -10.00
C ALA A 160 13.83 -0.12 -11.43
N MET A 161 12.52 0.03 -11.65
CA MET A 161 11.91 0.06 -12.99
C MET A 161 12.51 1.14 -13.87
N CYS A 162 12.68 2.36 -13.35
CA CYS A 162 13.29 3.47 -14.09
C CYS A 162 14.74 3.16 -14.50
N ARG A 163 15.56 2.61 -13.59
CA ARG A 163 16.94 2.17 -13.87
C ARG A 163 16.96 1.14 -14.99
N ASP A 164 15.99 0.23 -15.02
CA ASP A 164 15.89 -0.85 -15.98
C ASP A 164 15.19 -0.41 -17.30
N GLY A 165 14.91 0.89 -17.47
CA GLY A 165 14.38 1.49 -18.68
C GLY A 165 12.85 1.43 -18.84
N VAL A 166 12.10 1.13 -17.77
CA VAL A 166 10.64 1.17 -17.80
C VAL A 166 10.16 2.60 -17.56
N ASP A 167 9.49 3.18 -18.54
CA ASP A 167 8.80 4.48 -18.40
C ASP A 167 7.43 4.27 -17.74
N LEU A 168 7.42 4.26 -16.40
CA LEU A 168 6.19 4.13 -15.63
C LEU A 168 5.21 5.28 -15.89
N THR A 169 5.72 6.51 -16.02
CA THR A 169 4.88 7.69 -16.26
C THR A 169 4.18 7.61 -17.61
N GLY A 170 4.92 7.27 -18.68
CA GLY A 170 4.34 7.06 -20.01
C GLY A 170 3.39 5.88 -20.08
N ALA A 171 3.68 4.78 -19.37
CA ALA A 171 2.79 3.64 -19.26
C ALA A 171 1.46 4.02 -18.56
N CYS A 172 1.52 4.78 -17.48
CA CYS A 172 0.33 5.29 -16.80
C CYS A 172 -0.46 6.25 -17.69
N ALA A 173 0.21 7.20 -18.37
CA ALA A 173 -0.45 8.20 -19.20
C ALA A 173 -1.13 7.60 -20.45
N SER A 174 -0.56 6.53 -21.01
CA SER A 174 -1.17 5.80 -22.14
C SER A 174 -2.24 4.79 -21.72
N GLY A 175 -2.27 4.40 -20.44
CA GLY A 175 -3.08 3.29 -19.94
C GLY A 175 -2.53 1.90 -20.33
N ASP A 176 -1.38 1.83 -21.02
CA ASP A 176 -0.73 0.57 -21.36
C ASP A 176 0.31 0.18 -20.30
N LEU A 177 -0.09 -0.66 -19.35
CA LEU A 177 0.74 -1.15 -18.27
C LEU A 177 1.53 -2.43 -18.65
N THR A 178 1.59 -2.80 -19.92
CA THR A 178 2.31 -4.01 -20.38
C THR A 178 3.79 -4.00 -19.98
N PRO A 179 4.56 -2.91 -20.15
CA PRO A 179 5.96 -2.87 -19.73
C PRO A 179 6.14 -3.03 -18.21
N VAL A 180 5.25 -2.42 -17.43
CA VAL A 180 5.24 -2.52 -15.97
C VAL A 180 4.96 -3.96 -15.51
N ARG A 181 3.95 -4.60 -16.10
CA ARG A 181 3.61 -5.99 -15.82
C ARG A 181 4.72 -6.96 -16.23
N ALA A 182 5.41 -6.68 -17.33
CA ALA A 182 6.55 -7.48 -17.76
C ALA A 182 7.68 -7.42 -16.72
N TRP A 183 8.03 -6.22 -16.25
CA TRP A 183 9.05 -6.04 -15.23
C TRP A 183 8.67 -6.74 -13.91
N LEU A 184 7.43 -6.55 -13.42
CA LEU A 184 6.93 -7.23 -12.21
C LEU A 184 6.93 -8.75 -12.39
N GLY A 185 6.56 -9.23 -13.57
CA GLY A 185 6.60 -10.66 -13.92
C GLY A 185 8.01 -11.25 -13.81
N GLU A 186 8.99 -10.54 -14.37
CA GLU A 186 10.39 -10.98 -14.40
C GLU A 186 11.05 -10.88 -13.01
N HIS A 187 10.83 -9.79 -12.28
CA HIS A 187 11.57 -9.53 -11.04
C HIS A 187 10.87 -10.07 -9.79
N ILE A 188 9.54 -10.18 -9.78
CA ILE A 188 8.75 -10.57 -8.62
C ILE A 188 7.95 -11.85 -8.85
N TRP A 189 7.01 -11.87 -9.81
CA TRP A 189 5.97 -12.89 -9.86
C TRP A 189 6.49 -14.28 -10.23
N GLN A 190 7.44 -14.38 -11.17
CA GLN A 190 7.95 -15.66 -11.64
C GLN A 190 8.57 -16.52 -10.52
N TRP A 191 9.03 -15.89 -9.45
CA TRP A 191 9.73 -16.58 -8.38
C TRP A 191 8.82 -17.37 -7.44
N GLY A 192 7.51 -17.05 -7.40
CA GLY A 192 6.60 -17.71 -6.48
C GLY A 192 7.13 -17.68 -5.04
N ARG A 193 7.28 -18.86 -4.45
CA ARG A 193 7.89 -19.04 -3.11
C ARG A 193 9.35 -19.51 -3.17
N ALA A 194 9.98 -19.50 -4.33
CA ALA A 194 11.37 -19.96 -4.48
C ALA A 194 12.40 -18.99 -3.87
N LYS A 195 12.00 -17.74 -3.62
CA LYS A 195 12.80 -16.73 -2.92
C LYS A 195 12.00 -16.13 -1.78
N ASP A 196 12.65 -15.80 -0.68
CA ASP A 196 12.03 -15.03 0.39
C ASP A 196 11.92 -13.54 0.03
N ALA A 197 11.21 -12.74 0.86
CA ALA A 197 10.97 -11.33 0.56
C ALA A 197 12.28 -10.50 0.52
N PRO A 198 13.24 -10.66 1.45
CA PRO A 198 14.54 -9.98 1.37
C PRO A 198 15.31 -10.30 0.09
N GLU A 199 15.32 -11.55 -0.35
CA GLU A 199 15.98 -11.98 -1.58
C GLU A 199 15.31 -11.37 -2.83
N LEU A 200 13.97 -11.35 -2.86
CA LEU A 200 13.20 -10.72 -3.95
C LEU A 200 13.48 -9.23 -4.03
N ILE A 201 13.40 -8.50 -2.92
CA ILE A 201 13.65 -7.06 -2.87
C ILE A 201 15.09 -6.76 -3.32
N LYS A 202 16.07 -7.49 -2.78
CA LYS A 202 17.46 -7.30 -3.16
C LYS A 202 17.70 -7.63 -4.64
N GLY A 203 17.05 -8.67 -5.16
CA GLY A 203 17.16 -9.06 -6.57
C GLY A 203 16.55 -8.04 -7.52
N ALA A 204 15.35 -7.55 -7.22
CA ALA A 204 14.64 -6.56 -8.03
C ALA A 204 15.25 -5.16 -7.92
N CYS A 205 15.56 -4.71 -6.71
CA CYS A 205 16.01 -3.34 -6.46
C CYS A 205 17.53 -3.17 -6.49
N GLY A 206 18.32 -4.27 -6.47
CA GLY A 206 19.78 -4.23 -6.41
C GLY A 206 20.33 -3.91 -5.01
N MET A 207 19.47 -3.75 -4.02
CA MET A 207 19.83 -3.37 -2.65
C MET A 207 18.84 -3.96 -1.64
N PRO A 208 19.22 -4.11 -0.36
CA PRO A 208 18.30 -4.54 0.68
C PRO A 208 17.18 -3.52 0.89
N PHE A 209 16.12 -3.97 1.59
CA PHE A 209 15.00 -3.11 1.97
C PHE A 209 15.45 -1.84 2.70
N ASP A 210 14.88 -0.72 2.27
CA ASP A 210 15.12 0.59 2.87
C ASP A 210 13.81 1.41 2.90
N ALA A 211 13.26 1.61 4.08
CA ALA A 211 12.00 2.34 4.28
C ALA A 211 12.07 3.83 3.86
N ARG A 212 13.28 4.40 3.71
CA ARG A 212 13.46 5.79 3.28
C ARG A 212 12.86 6.07 1.91
N TYR A 213 12.82 5.08 1.02
CA TYR A 213 12.18 5.21 -0.29
C TYR A 213 10.70 5.55 -0.16
N TYR A 214 9.99 4.86 0.75
CA TYR A 214 8.58 5.13 1.00
C TYR A 214 8.35 6.49 1.67
N CYS A 215 9.16 6.84 2.66
CA CYS A 215 9.08 8.15 3.30
C CYS A 215 9.32 9.28 2.30
N SER A 216 10.35 9.16 1.44
CA SER A 216 10.62 10.16 0.39
C SER A 216 9.47 10.24 -0.62
N TYR A 217 8.95 9.10 -1.07
CA TYR A 217 7.80 9.07 -1.98
C TYR A 217 6.59 9.83 -1.40
N LEU A 218 6.21 9.54 -0.16
CA LEU A 218 5.11 10.25 0.49
C LEU A 218 5.39 11.75 0.64
N GLN A 219 6.61 12.09 1.09
CA GLN A 219 7.01 13.48 1.25
C GLN A 219 6.92 14.24 -0.07
N ASP A 220 7.51 13.72 -1.14
CA ASP A 220 7.53 14.36 -2.47
C ASP A 220 6.11 14.52 -3.03
N LYS A 221 5.30 13.47 -2.95
CA LYS A 221 3.93 13.46 -3.44
C LYS A 221 3.07 14.51 -2.73
N PHE A 222 3.03 14.47 -1.41
CA PHE A 222 2.13 15.32 -0.63
C PHE A 222 2.64 16.76 -0.49
N THR A 223 3.96 16.98 -0.44
CA THR A 223 4.53 18.34 -0.57
C THR A 223 4.13 18.98 -1.89
N THR A 224 4.23 18.25 -3.00
CA THR A 224 3.82 18.73 -4.32
C THR A 224 2.31 18.97 -4.39
N LEU A 225 1.50 18.03 -3.87
CA LEU A 225 0.04 18.12 -3.92
C LEU A 225 -0.51 19.31 -3.14
N TYR A 226 0.05 19.56 -1.95
CA TYR A 226 -0.39 20.61 -1.03
C TYR A 226 0.41 21.92 -1.15
N GLN A 227 1.46 21.95 -1.98
CA GLN A 227 2.33 23.12 -2.22
C GLN A 227 3.00 23.62 -0.93
N LEU A 228 3.53 22.69 -0.13
CA LEU A 228 4.22 22.94 1.15
C LEU A 228 5.69 23.30 0.95
#